data_fe48e9e5347c4f1178a4493ef1f9eabf
#
_entry.id   fe48e9e5347c4f1178a4493ef1f9eabf
#
_cell.length_a   1.000
_cell.length_b   1.000
_cell.length_c   1.000
_cell.angle_alpha   90.00
_cell.angle_beta   90.00
_cell.angle_gamma   90.00
#
_symmetry.space_group_name_H-M   'P 1'
#
loop_
_entity.id
_entity.type
_entity.pdbx_description
1 polymer ?
#
loop_
_entity_poly.entity_id
_entity_poly.type
_entity_poly.pdbx_seq_one_letter_code
_entity_poly.pdbx_strand_id
1 'polypeptide(L)'
;TVHPAVVCALVKLLTARGAHVILGDSPGGLYTAAHLQRVYDVTGLRAAEALGAELNADFSVCPVSYPEAAQARSFTMTAYLKQADAIIDVCKLKTHGMMGMTNAVKNFFGIIPGTMKPEYHYKYPQISDFSNMLIDLSTYFKPRICICDAVVGMEGNGPTQGTPVHLGAIAAAYSSHKLDLLCADLIGL
;
A
#
# COMPACT_ATOMS: atom_id res chain seq x y z
N THR A 1 2.91 3.54 -9.25
CA THR A 1 2.68 4.23 -7.97
C THR A 1 1.43 5.08 -8.03
N VAL A 2 0.85 5.47 -6.89
CA VAL A 2 -0.25 6.45 -6.79
C VAL A 2 0.25 7.78 -7.36
N HIS A 3 -0.63 8.50 -8.07
CA HIS A 3 -0.28 9.82 -8.59
C HIS A 3 -0.09 10.82 -7.44
N PRO A 4 0.99 11.61 -7.39
CA PRO A 4 1.28 12.50 -6.26
C PRO A 4 0.18 13.51 -6.00
N ALA A 5 -0.56 13.96 -7.01
CA ALA A 5 -1.69 14.88 -6.82
C ALA A 5 -2.79 14.30 -5.91
N VAL A 6 -3.06 12.98 -5.96
CA VAL A 6 -4.04 12.32 -5.09
C VAL A 6 -3.55 12.36 -3.64
N VAL A 7 -2.28 12.03 -3.42
CA VAL A 7 -1.66 12.07 -2.08
C VAL A 7 -1.62 13.50 -1.55
N CYS A 8 -1.20 14.46 -2.35
CA CYS A 8 -1.15 15.88 -1.97
C CYS A 8 -2.54 16.43 -1.61
N ALA A 9 -3.57 16.11 -2.38
CA ALA A 9 -4.94 16.52 -2.06
C ALA A 9 -5.40 15.96 -0.72
N LEU A 10 -5.11 14.68 -0.44
CA LEU A 10 -5.44 14.04 0.82
C LEU A 10 -4.65 14.67 1.99
N VAL A 11 -3.34 14.86 1.85
CA VAL A 11 -2.51 15.54 2.86
C VAL A 11 -3.07 16.91 3.19
N LYS A 12 -3.36 17.74 2.18
CA LYS A 12 -3.94 19.07 2.37
C LYS A 12 -5.26 19.02 3.16
N LEU A 13 -6.12 18.05 2.89
CA LEU A 13 -7.39 17.86 3.61
C LEU A 13 -7.19 17.46 5.07
N LEU A 14 -6.21 16.61 5.36
CA LEU A 14 -5.94 16.10 6.68
C LEU A 14 -5.23 17.16 7.55
N THR A 15 -4.19 17.79 7.03
CA THR A 15 -3.44 18.83 7.75
C THR A 15 -4.30 20.05 8.07
N ALA A 16 -5.22 20.44 7.14
CA ALA A 16 -6.20 21.49 7.40
C ALA A 16 -7.17 21.16 8.54
N ARG A 17 -7.26 19.89 8.95
CA ARG A 17 -8.05 19.41 10.10
C ARG A 17 -7.21 19.13 11.34
N GLY A 18 -5.95 19.52 11.32
CA GLY A 18 -5.03 19.37 12.45
C GLY A 18 -4.38 17.98 12.58
N ALA A 19 -4.50 17.12 11.56
CA ALA A 19 -3.83 15.84 11.60
C ALA A 19 -2.32 15.99 11.32
N HIS A 20 -1.48 15.29 12.08
CA HIS A 20 -0.10 15.05 11.74
C HIS A 20 -0.06 13.87 10.77
N VAL A 21 0.45 14.08 9.56
CA VAL A 21 0.42 13.10 8.48
C VAL A 21 1.82 12.59 8.22
N ILE A 22 2.01 11.29 8.39
CA ILE A 22 3.25 10.58 8.02
C ILE A 22 2.98 9.79 6.75
N LEU A 23 3.78 10.04 5.70
CA LEU A 23 3.78 9.24 4.47
C LEU A 23 4.87 8.18 4.52
N GLY A 24 4.49 6.93 4.36
CA GLY A 24 5.44 5.83 4.34
C GLY A 24 5.00 4.70 3.43
N ASP A 25 5.99 3.98 2.93
CA ASP A 25 5.84 2.75 2.16
C ASP A 25 7.14 1.96 2.28
N SER A 26 7.10 0.67 2.00
CA SER A 26 8.28 -0.14 1.77
C SER A 26 8.18 -0.81 0.41
N PRO A 27 8.67 -0.15 -0.66
CA PRO A 27 8.69 -0.74 -1.99
C PRO A 27 9.58 -1.99 -2.02
N GLY A 28 9.48 -2.80 -3.07
CA GLY A 28 10.39 -3.93 -3.27
C GLY A 28 11.84 -3.46 -3.39
N GLY A 29 12.77 -4.19 -2.76
CA GLY A 29 14.20 -3.86 -2.74
C GLY A 29 14.70 -3.40 -1.37
N LEU A 30 15.73 -2.55 -1.36
CA LEU A 30 16.36 -2.11 -0.12
C LEU A 30 15.43 -1.20 0.70
N TYR A 31 15.26 -1.52 1.98
CA TYR A 31 14.55 -0.66 2.92
C TYR A 31 15.56 0.21 3.66
N THR A 32 16.03 1.26 3.00
CA THR A 32 17.05 2.20 3.50
C THR A 32 16.66 3.65 3.19
N ALA A 33 17.23 4.59 3.95
CA ALA A 33 17.01 6.01 3.75
C ALA A 33 17.30 6.44 2.30
N ALA A 34 18.48 6.09 1.77
CA ALA A 34 18.89 6.49 0.43
C ALA A 34 17.91 5.98 -0.66
N HIS A 35 17.45 4.73 -0.53
CA HIS A 35 16.50 4.16 -1.49
C HIS A 35 15.14 4.85 -1.40
N LEU A 36 14.60 5.04 -0.19
CA LEU A 36 13.27 5.62 -0.02
C LEU A 36 13.23 7.11 -0.40
N GLN A 37 14.27 7.88 -0.06
CA GLN A 37 14.38 9.26 -0.50
C GLN A 37 14.34 9.38 -2.02
N ARG A 38 15.08 8.51 -2.74
CA ARG A 38 15.01 8.45 -4.20
C ARG A 38 13.62 8.10 -4.72
N VAL A 39 12.91 7.18 -4.04
CA VAL A 39 11.53 6.83 -4.41
C VAL A 39 10.62 8.05 -4.28
N TYR A 40 10.69 8.81 -3.19
CA TYR A 40 9.90 10.03 -3.00
C TYR A 40 10.19 11.07 -4.09
N ASP A 41 11.47 11.24 -4.48
CA ASP A 41 11.86 12.18 -5.53
C ASP A 41 11.31 11.76 -6.90
N VAL A 42 11.56 10.52 -7.30
CA VAL A 42 11.17 10.00 -8.63
C VAL A 42 9.65 9.92 -8.78
N THR A 43 8.93 9.63 -7.70
CA THR A 43 7.46 9.53 -7.71
C THR A 43 6.77 10.87 -7.55
N GLY A 44 7.49 11.94 -7.20
CA GLY A 44 6.93 13.26 -6.90
C GLY A 44 6.22 13.36 -5.54
N LEU A 45 6.28 12.32 -4.70
CA LEU A 45 5.63 12.32 -3.38
C LEU A 45 6.25 13.33 -2.40
N ARG A 46 7.49 13.75 -2.65
CA ARG A 46 8.14 14.83 -1.88
C ARG A 46 7.34 16.14 -1.86
N ALA A 47 6.53 16.39 -2.90
CA ALA A 47 5.65 17.58 -2.93
C ALA A 47 4.69 17.65 -1.74
N ALA A 48 4.39 16.53 -1.08
CA ALA A 48 3.53 16.49 0.09
C ALA A 48 4.13 17.16 1.34
N GLU A 49 5.47 17.26 1.43
CA GLU A 49 6.15 17.97 2.55
C GLU A 49 5.76 19.45 2.59
N ALA A 50 5.64 20.10 1.43
CA ALA A 50 5.20 21.50 1.34
C ALA A 50 3.75 21.71 1.83
N LEU A 51 2.98 20.63 1.98
CA LEU A 51 1.60 20.62 2.48
C LEU A 51 1.51 20.17 3.94
N GLY A 52 2.65 19.96 4.60
CA GLY A 52 2.75 19.60 6.00
C GLY A 52 2.79 18.09 6.28
N ALA A 53 3.03 17.24 5.29
CA ALA A 53 3.32 15.84 5.54
C ALA A 53 4.77 15.62 5.95
N GLU A 54 5.00 14.67 6.84
CA GLU A 54 6.30 14.11 7.14
C GLU A 54 6.54 12.88 6.27
N LEU A 55 7.65 12.81 5.56
CA LEU A 55 8.06 11.59 4.87
C LEU A 55 8.75 10.66 5.86
N ASN A 56 8.32 9.40 5.90
CA ASN A 56 8.90 8.43 6.83
C ASN A 56 10.41 8.35 6.72
N ALA A 57 11.09 8.56 7.84
CA ALA A 57 12.54 8.46 8.00
C ALA A 57 12.96 7.37 9.01
N ASP A 58 12.00 6.64 9.59
CA ASP A 58 12.27 5.50 10.46
C ASP A 58 12.33 4.20 9.66
N PHE A 59 13.50 3.62 9.56
CA PHE A 59 13.78 2.36 8.86
C PHE A 59 13.89 1.17 9.81
N SER A 60 13.57 1.38 11.08
CA SER A 60 13.51 0.28 12.04
C SER A 60 12.34 -0.66 11.71
N VAL A 61 12.46 -1.87 12.20
CA VAL A 61 11.46 -2.92 12.01
C VAL A 61 11.07 -3.52 13.35
N CYS A 62 9.89 -4.07 13.42
CA CYS A 62 9.44 -4.73 14.64
C CYS A 62 8.67 -6.02 14.34
N PRO A 63 8.84 -7.04 15.19
CA PRO A 63 8.05 -8.26 15.09
C PRO A 63 6.62 -8.02 15.56
N VAL A 64 5.69 -8.71 14.93
CA VAL A 64 4.26 -8.76 15.27
C VAL A 64 3.86 -10.19 15.52
N SER A 65 3.09 -10.42 16.58
CA SER A 65 2.37 -11.66 16.82
C SER A 65 0.89 -11.43 16.56
N TYR A 66 0.29 -12.27 15.72
CA TYR A 66 -1.12 -12.23 15.36
C TYR A 66 -1.71 -13.65 15.37
N PRO A 67 -1.96 -14.25 16.55
CA PRO A 67 -2.39 -15.63 16.69
C PRO A 67 -3.68 -15.98 15.95
N GLU A 68 -4.57 -15.01 15.79
CA GLU A 68 -5.87 -15.17 15.14
C GLU A 68 -5.78 -15.23 13.61
N ALA A 69 -4.62 -14.90 13.04
CA ALA A 69 -4.41 -14.94 11.60
C ALA A 69 -4.55 -16.35 11.03
N ALA A 70 -5.07 -16.46 9.82
CA ALA A 70 -5.14 -17.71 9.08
C ALA A 70 -3.73 -18.20 8.66
N GLN A 71 -2.90 -17.30 8.16
CA GLN A 71 -1.57 -17.58 7.62
C GLN A 71 -0.47 -16.77 8.30
N ALA A 72 -0.62 -15.44 8.41
CA ALA A 72 0.40 -14.53 8.91
C ALA A 72 0.38 -14.39 10.44
N ARG A 73 0.47 -15.51 11.17
CA ARG A 73 0.44 -15.53 12.66
C ARG A 73 1.60 -14.79 13.30
N SER A 74 2.68 -14.61 12.57
CA SER A 74 3.80 -13.76 12.96
C SER A 74 4.41 -13.14 11.71
N PHE A 75 4.78 -11.86 11.78
CA PHE A 75 5.42 -11.15 10.69
C PHE A 75 6.28 -10.01 11.22
N THR A 76 7.15 -9.47 10.37
CA THR A 76 7.93 -8.26 10.68
C THR A 76 7.34 -7.10 9.90
N MET A 77 7.10 -5.98 10.57
CA MET A 77 6.61 -4.76 9.94
C MET A 77 7.58 -3.60 10.09
N THR A 78 7.42 -2.58 9.26
CA THR A 78 8.06 -1.28 9.40
C THR A 78 7.56 -0.58 10.68
N ALA A 79 8.48 -0.14 11.55
CA ALA A 79 8.12 0.23 12.92
C ALA A 79 7.39 1.58 13.03
N TYR A 80 7.57 2.49 12.06
CA TYR A 80 6.90 3.80 12.07
C TYR A 80 5.36 3.70 12.18
N LEU A 81 4.76 2.59 11.73
CA LEU A 81 3.33 2.36 11.83
C LEU A 81 2.81 2.24 13.27
N LYS A 82 3.69 1.95 14.24
CA LYS A 82 3.31 1.93 15.67
C LYS A 82 2.92 3.30 16.22
N GLN A 83 3.35 4.36 15.56
CA GLN A 83 3.09 5.73 16.00
C GLN A 83 1.73 6.25 15.49
N ALA A 84 1.09 5.51 14.58
CA ALA A 84 -0.13 5.97 13.93
C ALA A 84 -1.37 5.65 14.77
N ASP A 85 -2.17 6.68 15.08
CA ASP A 85 -3.51 6.53 15.66
C ASP A 85 -4.52 6.00 14.64
N ALA A 86 -4.25 6.24 13.34
CA ALA A 86 -5.08 5.80 12.23
C ALA A 86 -4.24 5.58 10.97
N ILE A 87 -4.65 4.61 10.17
CA ILE A 87 -4.03 4.31 8.87
C ILE A 87 -5.04 4.62 7.77
N ILE A 88 -4.58 5.35 6.77
CA ILE A 88 -5.27 5.55 5.50
C ILE A 88 -4.48 4.80 4.44
N ASP A 89 -5.11 3.82 3.82
CA ASP A 89 -4.51 3.06 2.73
C ASP A 89 -4.77 3.77 1.40
N VAL A 90 -3.69 4.15 0.70
CA VAL A 90 -3.80 4.81 -0.61
C VAL A 90 -3.11 3.94 -1.65
N CYS A 91 -3.90 3.29 -2.48
CA CYS A 91 -3.44 2.28 -3.42
C CYS A 91 -3.62 2.70 -4.88
N LYS A 92 -2.99 1.97 -5.79
CA LYS A 92 -3.07 2.13 -7.24
C LYS A 92 -3.66 0.89 -7.88
N LEU A 93 -4.70 1.07 -8.70
CA LEU A 93 -5.32 -0.05 -9.41
C LEU A 93 -4.42 -0.54 -10.54
N LYS A 94 -4.06 -1.83 -10.51
CA LYS A 94 -3.24 -2.49 -11.53
C LYS A 94 -3.58 -3.97 -11.63
N THR A 95 -3.36 -4.54 -12.80
CA THR A 95 -3.23 -5.98 -12.96
C THR A 95 -1.99 -6.52 -12.23
N HIS A 96 -1.97 -7.81 -11.95
CA HIS A 96 -0.85 -8.47 -11.27
C HIS A 96 -0.77 -9.95 -11.69
N GLY A 97 0.38 -10.38 -12.20
CA GLY A 97 0.55 -11.73 -12.76
C GLY A 97 0.18 -12.88 -11.82
N MET A 98 0.53 -12.80 -10.53
CA MET A 98 0.20 -13.84 -9.54
C MET A 98 -1.20 -13.67 -8.95
N MET A 99 -1.64 -12.43 -8.68
CA MET A 99 -2.83 -12.15 -7.86
C MET A 99 -4.03 -11.68 -8.69
N GLY A 100 -3.92 -11.65 -10.03
CA GLY A 100 -4.91 -11.02 -10.90
C GLY A 100 -4.88 -9.49 -10.81
N MET A 101 -5.02 -8.95 -9.62
CA MET A 101 -5.06 -7.52 -9.33
C MET A 101 -4.17 -7.15 -8.14
N THR A 102 -3.68 -5.91 -8.09
CA THR A 102 -3.15 -5.25 -6.90
C THR A 102 -3.94 -3.97 -6.66
N ASN A 103 -4.47 -3.86 -5.46
CA ASN A 103 -5.23 -2.71 -4.99
C ASN A 103 -5.09 -2.61 -3.46
N ALA A 104 -6.13 -2.31 -2.69
CA ALA A 104 -6.08 -2.01 -1.27
C ALA A 104 -5.54 -3.17 -0.40
N VAL A 105 -6.07 -4.38 -0.54
CA VAL A 105 -5.60 -5.54 0.26
C VAL A 105 -4.11 -5.81 0.02
N LYS A 106 -3.70 -5.85 -1.25
CA LYS A 106 -2.30 -6.10 -1.59
C LYS A 106 -1.37 -4.94 -1.23
N ASN A 107 -1.89 -3.71 -1.14
CA ASN A 107 -1.09 -2.54 -0.76
C ASN A 107 -0.51 -2.70 0.66
N PHE A 108 -1.20 -3.41 1.56
CA PHE A 108 -0.67 -3.76 2.88
C PHE A 108 0.60 -4.61 2.86
N PHE A 109 0.96 -5.22 1.74
CA PHE A 109 2.29 -5.80 1.59
C PHE A 109 3.42 -4.75 1.63
N GLY A 110 3.09 -3.47 1.47
CA GLY A 110 3.97 -2.33 1.66
C GLY A 110 4.45 -2.13 3.10
N ILE A 111 3.82 -2.76 4.09
CA ILE A 111 4.26 -2.71 5.49
C ILE A 111 5.40 -3.69 5.80
N ILE A 112 5.54 -4.75 4.99
CA ILE A 112 6.66 -5.68 5.10
C ILE A 112 7.90 -5.02 4.52
N PRO A 113 9.03 -4.98 5.25
CA PRO A 113 10.27 -4.42 4.73
C PRO A 113 10.64 -5.00 3.36
N GLY A 114 10.99 -4.15 2.40
CA GLY A 114 11.18 -4.55 1.01
C GLY A 114 12.17 -5.70 0.81
N THR A 115 13.21 -5.75 1.63
CA THR A 115 14.22 -6.82 1.64
C THR A 115 13.66 -8.19 2.07
N MET A 116 12.56 -8.22 2.83
CA MET A 116 11.92 -9.46 3.30
C MET A 116 10.84 -9.98 2.35
N LYS A 117 10.38 -9.19 1.39
CA LYS A 117 9.29 -9.60 0.47
C LYS A 117 9.56 -10.87 -0.32
N PRO A 118 10.79 -11.13 -0.83
CA PRO A 118 11.10 -12.40 -1.49
C PRO A 118 10.90 -13.62 -0.59
N GLU A 119 11.21 -13.51 0.70
CA GLU A 119 10.99 -14.59 1.67
C GLU A 119 9.51 -14.96 1.79
N TYR A 120 8.61 -13.97 1.77
CA TYR A 120 7.17 -14.20 1.82
C TYR A 120 6.65 -14.90 0.56
N HIS A 121 7.16 -14.56 -0.62
CA HIS A 121 6.84 -15.28 -1.86
C HIS A 121 7.31 -16.73 -1.82
N TYR A 122 8.47 -16.99 -1.20
CA TYR A 122 8.97 -18.35 -1.00
C TYR A 122 8.17 -19.11 0.06
N LYS A 123 7.81 -18.46 1.16
CA LYS A 123 7.06 -19.06 2.27
C LYS A 123 5.62 -19.40 1.87
N TYR A 124 5.00 -18.61 1.01
CA TYR A 124 3.62 -18.75 0.55
C TYR A 124 3.57 -18.88 -0.99
N PRO A 125 4.04 -20.00 -1.56
CA PRO A 125 4.12 -20.16 -3.01
C PRO A 125 2.76 -20.39 -3.67
N GLN A 126 1.75 -20.84 -2.91
CA GLN A 126 0.40 -21.03 -3.41
C GLN A 126 -0.36 -19.69 -3.37
N ILE A 127 -1.15 -19.43 -4.43
CA ILE A 127 -1.93 -18.18 -4.53
C ILE A 127 -2.89 -18.03 -3.35
N SER A 128 -3.56 -19.12 -2.94
CA SER A 128 -4.47 -19.13 -1.78
C SER A 128 -3.78 -18.70 -0.49
N ASP A 129 -2.59 -19.25 -0.22
CA ASP A 129 -1.86 -18.98 1.01
C ASP A 129 -1.31 -17.55 1.02
N PHE A 130 -0.81 -17.09 -0.13
CA PHE A 130 -0.35 -15.72 -0.29
C PHE A 130 -1.51 -14.72 -0.16
N SER A 131 -2.69 -15.05 -0.73
CA SER A 131 -3.90 -14.23 -0.58
C SER A 131 -4.34 -14.14 0.87
N ASN A 132 -4.41 -15.27 1.58
CA ASN A 132 -4.76 -15.30 3.00
C ASN A 132 -3.77 -14.49 3.85
N MET A 133 -2.46 -14.58 3.56
CA MET A 133 -1.45 -13.76 4.22
C MET A 133 -1.71 -12.27 4.00
N LEU A 134 -2.03 -11.83 2.77
CA LEU A 134 -2.35 -10.43 2.48
C LEU A 134 -3.64 -9.97 3.19
N ILE A 135 -4.65 -10.82 3.27
CA ILE A 135 -5.90 -10.60 4.01
C ILE A 135 -5.61 -10.42 5.50
N ASP A 136 -4.77 -11.29 6.07
CA ASP A 136 -4.35 -11.19 7.47
C ASP A 136 -3.69 -9.84 7.76
N LEU A 137 -2.74 -9.40 6.91
CA LEU A 137 -2.08 -8.10 7.06
C LEU A 137 -3.10 -6.95 7.05
N SER A 138 -3.98 -6.91 6.04
CA SER A 138 -4.98 -5.83 5.94
C SER A 138 -5.97 -5.84 7.10
N THR A 139 -6.31 -7.02 7.62
CA THR A 139 -7.21 -7.20 8.78
C THR A 139 -6.55 -6.78 10.09
N TYR A 140 -5.26 -7.05 10.24
CA TYR A 140 -4.50 -6.63 11.41
C TYR A 140 -4.47 -5.10 11.55
N PHE A 141 -4.20 -4.37 10.45
CA PHE A 141 -4.01 -2.92 10.48
C PHE A 141 -5.32 -2.12 10.49
N LYS A 142 -6.43 -2.69 10.03
CA LYS A 142 -7.78 -2.08 10.05
C LYS A 142 -7.78 -0.62 9.60
N PRO A 143 -7.47 -0.34 8.33
CA PRO A 143 -7.42 1.04 7.85
C PRO A 143 -8.75 1.76 8.09
N ARG A 144 -8.68 3.05 8.41
CA ARG A 144 -9.88 3.88 8.60
C ARG A 144 -10.62 4.13 7.30
N ILE A 145 -9.86 4.23 6.22
CA ILE A 145 -10.37 4.34 4.85
C ILE A 145 -9.30 3.84 3.89
N CYS A 146 -9.72 3.21 2.82
CA CYS A 146 -8.89 2.86 1.68
C CYS A 146 -9.32 3.72 0.48
N ILE A 147 -8.37 4.27 -0.24
CA ILE A 147 -8.58 5.13 -1.40
C ILE A 147 -7.79 4.55 -2.57
N CYS A 148 -8.47 4.24 -3.64
CA CYS A 148 -7.88 3.71 -4.86
C CYS A 148 -7.76 4.82 -5.91
N ASP A 149 -6.53 5.09 -6.34
CA ASP A 149 -6.26 5.87 -7.55
C ASP A 149 -6.42 4.96 -8.77
N ALA A 150 -7.55 5.07 -9.42
CA ALA A 150 -7.88 4.46 -10.71
C ALA A 150 -8.02 5.50 -11.82
N VAL A 151 -7.46 6.71 -11.68
CA VAL A 151 -7.49 7.71 -12.77
C VAL A 151 -6.71 7.17 -13.97
N VAL A 152 -5.48 6.73 -13.74
CA VAL A 152 -4.71 5.96 -14.73
C VAL A 152 -4.29 4.67 -14.05
N GLY A 153 -4.92 3.58 -14.39
CA GLY A 153 -4.57 2.23 -13.93
C GLY A 153 -3.49 1.59 -14.79
N MET A 154 -3.28 0.28 -14.59
CA MET A 154 -2.37 -0.52 -15.40
C MET A 154 -3.05 -1.82 -15.77
N GLU A 155 -2.97 -2.21 -17.03
CA GLU A 155 -3.44 -3.50 -17.55
C GLU A 155 -2.28 -4.33 -18.10
N GLY A 156 -2.54 -5.59 -18.49
CA GLY A 156 -1.54 -6.48 -19.08
C GLY A 156 -0.55 -7.03 -18.06
N ASN A 157 0.74 -6.99 -18.35
CA ASN A 157 1.80 -7.61 -17.55
C ASN A 157 2.18 -6.77 -16.30
N GLY A 158 1.18 -6.51 -15.43
CA GLY A 158 1.39 -5.81 -14.16
C GLY A 158 2.12 -6.68 -13.11
N PRO A 159 2.61 -6.07 -12.05
CA PRO A 159 2.34 -4.69 -11.59
C PRO A 159 3.35 -3.64 -12.07
N THR A 160 4.35 -3.99 -12.89
CA THR A 160 5.45 -3.09 -13.27
C THR A 160 5.69 -2.95 -14.77
N GLN A 161 5.29 -3.93 -15.57
CA GLN A 161 5.55 -4.01 -17.02
C GLN A 161 4.26 -3.96 -17.85
N GLY A 162 3.15 -3.56 -17.24
CA GLY A 162 1.87 -3.39 -17.93
C GLY A 162 1.77 -2.06 -18.67
N THR A 163 0.67 -1.89 -19.37
CA THR A 163 0.32 -0.71 -20.15
C THR A 163 -0.59 0.22 -19.31
N PRO A 164 -0.37 1.54 -19.28
CA PRO A 164 -1.29 2.45 -18.61
C PRO A 164 -2.65 2.48 -19.33
N VAL A 165 -3.73 2.47 -18.54
CA VAL A 165 -5.11 2.57 -19.01
C VAL A 165 -5.83 3.68 -18.25
N HIS A 166 -6.51 4.57 -18.97
CA HIS A 166 -7.26 5.69 -18.38
C HIS A 166 -8.67 5.23 -17.99
N LEU A 167 -8.90 5.07 -16.69
CA LEU A 167 -10.21 4.71 -16.13
C LEU A 167 -10.97 5.95 -15.62
N GLY A 168 -10.26 7.03 -15.30
CA GLY A 168 -10.84 8.31 -14.89
C GLY A 168 -11.55 8.30 -13.53
N ALA A 169 -11.24 7.34 -12.65
CA ALA A 169 -11.97 7.14 -11.40
C ALA A 169 -11.06 7.22 -10.16
N ILE A 170 -11.66 7.64 -9.05
CA ILE A 170 -11.13 7.44 -7.69
C ILE A 170 -12.22 6.73 -6.91
N ALA A 171 -11.88 5.60 -6.31
CA ALA A 171 -12.78 4.83 -5.47
C ALA A 171 -12.33 4.85 -4.00
N ALA A 172 -13.27 4.78 -3.06
CA ALA A 172 -12.95 4.70 -1.65
C ALA A 172 -13.94 3.82 -0.89
N ALA A 173 -13.43 3.14 0.14
CA ALA A 173 -14.26 2.36 1.04
C ALA A 173 -13.62 2.29 2.44
N TYR A 174 -14.44 2.03 3.46
CA TYR A 174 -13.96 1.77 4.83
C TYR A 174 -13.38 0.36 5.02
N SER A 175 -13.40 -0.46 3.99
CA SER A 175 -12.87 -1.82 3.98
C SER A 175 -12.02 -2.05 2.74
N SER A 176 -10.79 -2.51 2.92
CA SER A 176 -9.89 -2.89 1.82
C SER A 176 -10.50 -3.96 0.92
N HIS A 177 -11.17 -4.96 1.53
CA HIS A 177 -11.83 -6.04 0.79
C HIS A 177 -13.00 -5.54 -0.08
N LYS A 178 -13.85 -4.64 0.46
CA LYS A 178 -14.95 -4.04 -0.31
C LYS A 178 -14.44 -3.17 -1.44
N LEU A 179 -13.34 -2.44 -1.21
CA LEU A 179 -12.71 -1.64 -2.26
C LEU A 179 -12.14 -2.53 -3.36
N ASP A 180 -11.50 -3.64 -2.99
CA ASP A 180 -10.95 -4.58 -3.97
C ASP A 180 -12.05 -5.25 -4.79
N LEU A 181 -13.18 -5.66 -4.17
CA LEU A 181 -14.34 -6.20 -4.89
C LEU A 181 -14.91 -5.19 -5.90
N LEU A 182 -15.11 -3.94 -5.49
CA LEU A 182 -15.57 -2.87 -6.37
C LEU A 182 -14.60 -2.65 -7.54
N CYS A 183 -13.30 -2.65 -7.27
CA CYS A 183 -12.28 -2.44 -8.29
C CYS A 183 -12.10 -3.64 -9.21
N ALA A 184 -12.31 -4.86 -8.72
CA ALA A 184 -12.33 -6.07 -9.52
C ALA A 184 -13.49 -6.03 -10.53
N ASP A 185 -14.70 -5.71 -10.07
CA ASP A 185 -15.86 -5.52 -10.95
C ASP A 185 -15.63 -4.43 -12.01
N LEU A 186 -15.01 -3.30 -11.60
CA LEU A 186 -14.68 -2.18 -12.51
C LEU A 186 -13.76 -2.60 -13.68
N ILE A 187 -12.88 -3.58 -13.46
CA ILE A 187 -11.93 -4.06 -14.50
C ILE A 187 -12.32 -5.42 -15.09
N GLY A 188 -13.50 -5.96 -14.75
CA GLY A 188 -14.05 -7.18 -15.30
C GLY A 188 -13.39 -8.48 -14.78
N LEU A 189 -12.93 -8.50 -13.53
CA LEU A 189 -12.39 -9.67 -12.83
C LEU A 189 -13.45 -10.35 -11.97
#